data_5dd5c7147ca8107c5b5e195536dd928b
#
_entry.id   5dd5c7147ca8107c5b5e195536dd928b
#
_cell.length_a   1.000
_cell.length_b   1.000
_cell.length_c   1.000
_cell.angle_alpha   90.00
_cell.angle_beta   90.00
_cell.angle_gamma   90.00
#
_symmetry.space_group_name_H-M   'P 1'
#
loop_
_entity.id
_entity.type
_entity.pdbx_description
1 polymer ?
#
loop_
_entity_poly.entity_id
_entity_poly.type
_entity_poly.pdbx_seq_one_letter_code
_entity_poly.pdbx_strand_id
1 'polypeptide(L)'
;MAEAQSRMRVLWWGTYDPENPRVKILQQGLQSNGVEIVRCHRAIWGAQTKTQMTRFLKVWKILRCFCSYPRLVFCFFTAPKSEAVVVSHLGLLDLFVLWPFSRVRGVTIVWDAFISLYDTVIFDRKMAPEGGVAARLLWGLEYLACRMADCIVLDTRAHADYFAQTFRLPPEKIKVIHVGAEPSVFPLTTAEHFNDTEEFIVLFYGTFIPLHGIDTILDAARLAEGLPWKWVIIGKGQKDGRLRAELAAHQRGNIEWIPWVDYSELSLWMDRANVCLGIFGDTGKAARVIPNKVFQILSKGKPLITRDSPAVRELLSENEGVVLIPPADAKALVEAVKKKQSLWKEFHLYHKVVREKILPEYLGKQFLNLLQIRKS
;
A
#
# COMPACT_ATOMS: atom_id res chain seq x y z
N MET A 1 -42.89 -15.21 -9.06
CA MET A 1 -42.10 -15.15 -7.83
C MET A 1 -40.63 -15.19 -8.26
N ALA A 2 -39.95 -14.04 -8.27
CA ALA A 2 -38.53 -13.99 -8.58
C ALA A 2 -37.79 -14.65 -7.40
N GLU A 3 -37.08 -15.74 -7.66
CA GLU A 3 -36.11 -16.31 -6.72
C GLU A 3 -35.17 -15.20 -6.30
N ALA A 4 -35.20 -14.83 -5.03
CA ALA A 4 -34.21 -13.95 -4.44
C ALA A 4 -32.86 -14.67 -4.57
N GLN A 5 -32.10 -14.37 -5.63
CA GLN A 5 -30.72 -14.79 -5.76
C GLN A 5 -30.01 -14.43 -4.45
N SER A 6 -29.69 -15.43 -3.64
CA SER A 6 -29.00 -15.28 -2.38
C SER A 6 -27.71 -14.50 -2.65
N ARG A 7 -27.68 -13.20 -2.25
CA ARG A 7 -26.51 -12.37 -2.39
C ARG A 7 -25.35 -13.06 -1.67
N MET A 8 -24.21 -13.21 -2.37
CA MET A 8 -22.97 -13.71 -1.77
C MET A 8 -22.63 -12.86 -0.57
N ARG A 9 -22.30 -13.49 0.55
CA ARG A 9 -21.96 -12.80 1.81
C ARG A 9 -20.55 -13.13 2.25
N VAL A 10 -19.79 -12.10 2.65
CA VAL A 10 -18.42 -12.23 3.14
C VAL A 10 -18.34 -11.61 4.54
N LEU A 11 -17.75 -12.35 5.47
CA LEU A 11 -17.49 -11.87 6.80
C LEU A 11 -16.11 -11.19 6.86
N TRP A 12 -16.05 -9.91 7.18
CA TRP A 12 -14.79 -9.19 7.41
C TRP A 12 -14.49 -9.18 8.92
N TRP A 13 -13.44 -9.92 9.33
CA TRP A 13 -13.23 -10.22 10.73
C TRP A 13 -11.86 -9.79 11.24
N GLY A 14 -11.79 -9.27 12.49
CA GLY A 14 -10.54 -9.06 13.21
C GLY A 14 -10.33 -7.64 13.74
N THR A 15 -9.06 -7.33 14.02
CA THR A 15 -8.63 -6.09 14.67
C THR A 15 -8.02 -5.08 13.69
N TYR A 16 -8.34 -5.18 12.41
CA TYR A 16 -7.79 -4.37 11.33
C TYR A 16 -8.10 -2.86 11.45
N ASP A 17 -7.36 -2.04 10.72
CA ASP A 17 -7.63 -0.61 10.55
C ASP A 17 -8.66 -0.38 9.42
N PRO A 18 -9.89 0.06 9.72
CA PRO A 18 -10.92 0.29 8.70
C PRO A 18 -10.57 1.46 7.78
N GLU A 19 -9.70 2.37 8.21
CA GLU A 19 -9.25 3.51 7.43
C GLU A 19 -8.08 3.16 6.48
N ASN A 20 -7.59 1.92 6.53
CA ASN A 20 -6.55 1.47 5.61
C ASN A 20 -7.09 1.50 4.16
N PRO A 21 -6.42 2.18 3.20
CA PRO A 21 -6.89 2.30 1.83
C PRO A 21 -7.20 0.96 1.17
N ARG A 22 -6.35 -0.06 1.35
CA ARG A 22 -6.58 -1.39 0.78
C ARG A 22 -7.86 -2.03 1.31
N VAL A 23 -8.14 -1.91 2.62
CA VAL A 23 -9.37 -2.44 3.22
C VAL A 23 -10.59 -1.75 2.62
N LYS A 24 -10.57 -0.42 2.53
CA LYS A 24 -11.66 0.36 1.93
C LYS A 24 -11.91 -0.02 0.47
N ILE A 25 -10.85 -0.06 -0.34
CA ILE A 25 -10.92 -0.37 -1.77
C ILE A 25 -11.50 -1.77 -1.99
N LEU A 26 -11.02 -2.79 -1.27
CA LEU A 26 -11.50 -4.16 -1.43
C LEU A 26 -12.95 -4.32 -0.94
N GLN A 27 -13.32 -3.69 0.18
CA GLN A 27 -14.72 -3.71 0.66
C GLN A 27 -15.65 -3.00 -0.31
N GLN A 28 -15.30 -1.78 -0.75
CA GLN A 28 -16.06 -1.03 -1.73
C GLN A 28 -16.21 -1.82 -3.04
N GLY A 29 -15.11 -2.40 -3.52
CA GLY A 29 -15.10 -3.18 -4.74
C GLY A 29 -16.00 -4.43 -4.68
N LEU A 30 -16.00 -5.17 -3.56
CA LEU A 30 -16.92 -6.30 -3.36
C LEU A 30 -18.37 -5.82 -3.31
N GLN A 31 -18.67 -4.74 -2.59
CA GLN A 31 -20.02 -4.17 -2.50
C GLN A 31 -20.55 -3.70 -3.86
N SER A 32 -19.72 -3.04 -4.68
CA SER A 32 -20.07 -2.63 -6.06
C SER A 32 -20.37 -3.85 -6.97
N ASN A 33 -19.82 -5.03 -6.64
CA ASN A 33 -20.10 -6.28 -7.33
C ASN A 33 -21.23 -7.11 -6.65
N GLY A 34 -22.05 -6.51 -5.81
CA GLY A 34 -23.25 -7.14 -5.23
C GLY A 34 -22.99 -8.05 -4.04
N VAL A 35 -21.77 -8.07 -3.46
CA VAL A 35 -21.43 -8.85 -2.26
C VAL A 35 -21.86 -8.10 -1.01
N GLU A 36 -22.55 -8.78 -0.11
CA GLU A 36 -22.87 -8.28 1.23
C GLU A 36 -21.68 -8.46 2.16
N ILE A 37 -21.19 -7.38 2.77
CA ILE A 37 -20.10 -7.44 3.74
C ILE A 37 -20.63 -7.33 5.16
N VAL A 38 -20.48 -8.41 5.92
CA VAL A 38 -20.75 -8.45 7.36
C VAL A 38 -19.46 -8.11 8.10
N ARG A 39 -19.49 -7.11 8.99
CA ARG A 39 -18.30 -6.67 9.73
C ARG A 39 -18.35 -7.16 11.17
N CYS A 40 -17.41 -8.04 11.53
CA CYS A 40 -17.07 -8.40 12.91
C CYS A 40 -15.70 -7.79 13.24
N HIS A 41 -15.68 -6.57 13.77
CA HIS A 41 -14.49 -5.77 13.83
C HIS A 41 -14.30 -5.02 15.14
N ARG A 42 -13.03 -4.82 15.53
CA ARG A 42 -12.60 -3.95 16.64
C ARG A 42 -11.44 -3.08 16.18
N ALA A 43 -11.65 -1.76 16.11
CA ALA A 43 -10.61 -0.81 15.78
C ALA A 43 -9.59 -0.69 16.92
N ILE A 44 -8.47 -1.40 16.81
CA ILE A 44 -7.34 -1.31 17.74
C ILE A 44 -6.18 -0.59 17.09
N TRP A 45 -5.99 -0.81 15.80
CA TRP A 45 -4.95 -0.25 14.97
C TRP A 45 -5.55 0.86 14.11
N GLY A 46 -5.19 2.13 14.35
CA GLY A 46 -5.68 3.28 13.59
C GLY A 46 -4.53 4.22 13.22
N ALA A 47 -4.78 5.18 12.32
CA ALA A 47 -3.79 6.11 11.78
C ALA A 47 -3.01 6.88 12.85
N GLN A 48 -3.63 7.24 13.96
CA GLN A 48 -2.97 7.89 15.11
C GLN A 48 -1.89 7.02 15.79
N THR A 49 -1.85 5.73 15.47
CA THR A 49 -0.88 4.79 16.05
C THR A 49 0.51 4.85 15.42
N LYS A 50 0.68 5.52 14.31
CA LYS A 50 1.94 5.56 13.55
C LYS A 50 2.96 6.57 14.10
N THR A 51 2.54 7.49 14.98
CA THR A 51 3.43 8.48 15.61
C THR A 51 3.91 7.94 16.97
N GLN A 52 5.20 7.99 17.21
CA GLN A 52 5.98 7.61 18.44
C GLN A 52 5.15 7.17 19.67
N MET A 53 4.74 5.89 19.68
CA MET A 53 4.03 5.33 20.84
C MET A 53 5.00 5.05 21.99
N THR A 54 4.68 5.54 23.17
CA THR A 54 5.35 5.15 24.42
C THR A 54 5.23 3.65 24.67
N ARG A 55 6.18 3.05 25.41
CA ARG A 55 6.14 1.61 25.77
C ARG A 55 4.83 1.23 26.45
N PHE A 56 4.30 2.10 27.29
CA PHE A 56 3.03 1.90 28.01
C PHE A 56 1.84 1.79 27.03
N LEU A 57 1.75 2.69 26.06
CA LEU A 57 0.68 2.66 25.06
C LEU A 57 0.73 1.39 24.19
N LYS A 58 1.94 0.87 23.90
CA LYS A 58 2.11 -0.39 23.16
C LYS A 58 1.55 -1.58 23.95
N VAL A 59 1.94 -1.70 25.23
CA VAL A 59 1.45 -2.75 26.12
C VAL A 59 -0.07 -2.66 26.28
N TRP A 60 -0.60 -1.48 26.53
CA TRP A 60 -2.04 -1.29 26.67
C TRP A 60 -2.83 -1.67 25.41
N LYS A 61 -2.32 -1.37 24.21
CA LYS A 61 -2.95 -1.79 22.95
C LYS A 61 -2.91 -3.31 22.76
N ILE A 62 -1.82 -3.95 23.13
CA ILE A 62 -1.71 -5.41 23.10
C ILE A 62 -2.76 -6.03 24.04
N LEU A 63 -2.87 -5.56 25.28
CA LEU A 63 -3.89 -6.02 26.22
C LEU A 63 -5.30 -5.81 25.66
N ARG A 64 -5.59 -4.62 25.12
CA ARG A 64 -6.88 -4.32 24.50
C ARG A 64 -7.17 -5.22 23.29
N CYS A 65 -6.15 -5.62 22.55
CA CYS A 65 -6.27 -6.57 21.45
C CYS A 65 -6.74 -7.93 21.99
N PHE A 66 -6.08 -8.47 23.00
CA PHE A 66 -6.46 -9.74 23.61
C PHE A 66 -7.86 -9.69 24.23
N CYS A 67 -8.22 -8.63 24.95
CA CYS A 67 -9.56 -8.43 25.51
C CYS A 67 -10.67 -8.30 24.46
N SER A 68 -10.33 -8.04 23.20
CA SER A 68 -11.30 -7.92 22.12
C SER A 68 -11.73 -9.27 21.52
N TYR A 69 -10.88 -10.29 21.63
CA TYR A 69 -11.13 -11.58 20.97
C TYR A 69 -12.38 -12.32 21.46
N PRO A 70 -12.73 -12.40 22.76
CA PRO A 70 -13.96 -13.05 23.18
C PRO A 70 -15.21 -12.49 22.47
N ARG A 71 -15.26 -11.16 22.34
CA ARG A 71 -16.36 -10.50 21.63
C ARG A 71 -16.32 -10.73 20.12
N LEU A 72 -15.13 -10.76 19.51
CA LEU A 72 -14.96 -11.06 18.09
C LEU A 72 -15.36 -12.51 17.78
N VAL A 73 -15.03 -13.46 18.65
CA VAL A 73 -15.44 -14.86 18.53
C VAL A 73 -16.96 -14.99 18.70
N PHE A 74 -17.55 -14.32 19.68
CA PHE A 74 -19.00 -14.27 19.81
C PHE A 74 -19.67 -13.71 18.55
N CYS A 75 -19.18 -12.57 18.04
CA CYS A 75 -19.64 -11.97 16.79
C CYS A 75 -19.51 -12.97 15.61
N PHE A 76 -18.41 -13.72 15.54
CA PHE A 76 -18.19 -14.72 14.50
C PHE A 76 -19.28 -15.80 14.51
N PHE A 77 -19.68 -16.32 15.68
CA PHE A 77 -20.70 -17.35 15.78
C PHE A 77 -22.12 -16.84 15.56
N THR A 78 -22.41 -15.57 15.94
CA THR A 78 -23.73 -14.93 15.79
C THR A 78 -23.93 -14.29 14.42
N ALA A 79 -22.85 -14.07 13.65
CA ALA A 79 -22.93 -13.52 12.31
C ALA A 79 -23.68 -14.46 11.35
N PRO A 80 -24.41 -13.93 10.37
CA PRO A 80 -25.07 -14.72 9.34
C PRO A 80 -24.08 -15.64 8.63
N LYS A 81 -24.60 -16.75 8.07
CA LYS A 81 -23.77 -17.68 7.27
C LYS A 81 -23.13 -16.93 6.12
N SER A 82 -21.81 -17.02 6.01
CA SER A 82 -21.00 -16.36 5.00
C SER A 82 -20.17 -17.38 4.25
N GLU A 83 -19.88 -17.11 2.97
CA GLU A 83 -19.11 -18.01 2.10
C GLU A 83 -17.63 -18.05 2.47
N ALA A 84 -17.13 -16.94 2.95
CA ALA A 84 -15.75 -16.81 3.39
C ALA A 84 -15.62 -15.80 4.54
N VAL A 85 -14.55 -15.92 5.29
CA VAL A 85 -14.11 -14.92 6.27
C VAL A 85 -12.80 -14.32 5.79
N VAL A 86 -12.78 -12.99 5.69
CA VAL A 86 -11.59 -12.22 5.29
C VAL A 86 -10.91 -11.64 6.53
N VAL A 87 -9.62 -11.95 6.68
CA VAL A 87 -8.74 -11.37 7.69
C VAL A 87 -7.79 -10.41 6.97
N SER A 88 -7.80 -9.14 7.33
CA SER A 88 -6.98 -8.11 6.67
C SER A 88 -5.58 -8.02 7.25
N HIS A 89 -4.76 -7.25 6.57
CA HIS A 89 -3.38 -6.89 6.91
C HIS A 89 -3.20 -6.59 8.41
N LEU A 90 -2.05 -7.01 8.95
CA LEU A 90 -1.67 -7.11 10.36
C LEU A 90 -2.50 -8.11 11.18
N GLY A 91 -3.41 -8.86 10.55
CA GLY A 91 -4.24 -9.89 11.18
C GLY A 91 -3.52 -11.20 11.52
N LEU A 92 -2.20 -11.18 11.75
CA LEU A 92 -1.44 -12.38 12.09
C LEU A 92 -2.00 -13.07 13.34
N LEU A 93 -2.21 -12.31 14.42
CA LEU A 93 -2.81 -12.80 15.66
C LEU A 93 -4.30 -13.16 15.45
N ASP A 94 -4.99 -12.41 14.63
CA ASP A 94 -6.38 -12.66 14.27
C ASP A 94 -6.55 -14.06 13.65
N LEU A 95 -5.62 -14.50 12.80
CA LEU A 95 -5.63 -15.85 12.22
C LEU A 95 -5.50 -16.94 13.26
N PHE A 96 -4.58 -16.80 14.23
CA PHE A 96 -4.41 -17.80 15.29
C PHE A 96 -5.67 -17.96 16.13
N VAL A 97 -6.37 -16.88 16.42
CA VAL A 97 -7.63 -16.93 17.18
C VAL A 97 -8.77 -17.47 16.33
N LEU A 98 -8.89 -17.03 15.08
CA LEU A 98 -10.03 -17.39 14.22
C LEU A 98 -9.98 -18.84 13.74
N TRP A 99 -8.79 -19.37 13.45
CA TRP A 99 -8.58 -20.65 12.78
C TRP A 99 -9.35 -21.81 13.40
N PRO A 100 -9.30 -22.10 14.72
CA PRO A 100 -10.04 -23.23 15.29
C PRO A 100 -11.56 -23.09 15.12
N PHE A 101 -12.08 -21.88 15.28
CA PHE A 101 -13.52 -21.60 15.14
C PHE A 101 -13.99 -21.69 13.68
N SER A 102 -13.15 -21.27 12.73
CA SER A 102 -13.46 -21.40 11.31
C SER A 102 -13.59 -22.87 10.89
N ARG A 103 -12.76 -23.76 11.46
CA ARG A 103 -12.85 -25.22 11.21
C ARG A 103 -14.15 -25.79 11.76
N VAL A 104 -14.56 -25.40 12.97
CA VAL A 104 -15.85 -25.82 13.58
C VAL A 104 -17.02 -25.32 12.73
N ARG A 105 -16.96 -24.14 12.18
CA ARG A 105 -18.05 -23.54 11.39
C ARG A 105 -18.00 -23.92 9.90
N GLY A 106 -16.93 -24.54 9.43
CA GLY A 106 -16.74 -24.93 8.03
C GLY A 106 -16.62 -23.73 7.08
N VAL A 107 -16.01 -22.61 7.53
CA VAL A 107 -15.87 -21.38 6.74
C VAL A 107 -14.44 -21.20 6.27
N THR A 108 -14.28 -20.87 4.98
CA THR A 108 -12.97 -20.61 4.34
C THR A 108 -12.34 -19.31 4.86
N ILE A 109 -11.08 -19.37 5.28
CA ILE A 109 -10.29 -18.19 5.66
C ILE A 109 -9.53 -17.65 4.45
N VAL A 110 -9.80 -16.41 4.09
CA VAL A 110 -9.00 -15.64 3.13
C VAL A 110 -8.17 -14.60 3.89
N TRP A 111 -6.87 -14.74 3.86
CA TRP A 111 -5.96 -13.80 4.51
C TRP A 111 -5.44 -12.80 3.48
N ASP A 112 -5.90 -11.55 3.56
CA ASP A 112 -5.29 -10.43 2.83
C ASP A 112 -4.01 -10.02 3.57
N ALA A 113 -2.92 -10.77 3.32
CA ALA A 113 -1.65 -10.61 4.01
C ALA A 113 -0.99 -9.26 3.70
N PHE A 114 -1.02 -8.84 2.44
CA PHE A 114 -0.54 -7.57 1.91
C PHE A 114 0.94 -7.28 2.19
N ILE A 115 1.43 -7.46 3.41
CA ILE A 115 2.81 -7.19 3.83
C ILE A 115 3.29 -8.33 4.74
N SER A 116 4.50 -8.85 4.49
CA SER A 116 5.20 -9.72 5.43
C SER A 116 5.75 -8.92 6.61
N LEU A 117 5.40 -9.34 7.82
CA LEU A 117 5.96 -8.76 9.05
C LEU A 117 7.44 -9.14 9.19
N TYR A 118 7.80 -10.38 8.86
CA TYR A 118 9.17 -10.89 8.86
C TYR A 118 10.05 -10.06 7.93
N ASP A 119 9.65 -9.90 6.65
CA ASP A 119 10.38 -9.08 5.67
C ASP A 119 10.51 -7.62 6.13
N THR A 120 9.41 -7.06 6.67
CA THR A 120 9.38 -5.66 7.12
C THR A 120 10.35 -5.39 8.28
N VAL A 121 10.37 -6.26 9.29
CA VAL A 121 11.16 -6.05 10.52
C VAL A 121 12.63 -6.37 10.28
N ILE A 122 12.92 -7.47 9.56
CA ILE A 122 14.27 -7.98 9.40
C ILE A 122 14.99 -7.31 8.25
N PHE A 123 14.41 -7.31 7.04
CA PHE A 123 15.12 -6.89 5.83
C PHE A 123 14.91 -5.42 5.44
N ASP A 124 13.68 -4.89 5.57
CA ASP A 124 13.41 -3.52 5.18
C ASP A 124 13.83 -2.51 6.25
N ARG A 125 13.37 -2.71 7.50
CA ARG A 125 13.65 -1.77 8.61
C ARG A 125 14.87 -2.11 9.44
N LYS A 126 15.43 -3.30 9.26
CA LYS A 126 16.62 -3.80 9.98
C LYS A 126 16.52 -3.61 11.51
N MET A 127 15.34 -3.89 12.07
CA MET A 127 15.05 -3.72 13.49
C MET A 127 15.59 -4.86 14.36
N ALA A 128 15.94 -6.01 13.76
CA ALA A 128 16.57 -7.14 14.39
C ALA A 128 17.52 -7.83 13.40
N PRO A 129 18.59 -8.50 13.89
CA PRO A 129 19.57 -9.15 13.03
C PRO A 129 18.97 -10.35 12.29
N GLU A 130 19.41 -10.55 11.05
CA GLU A 130 19.12 -11.74 10.26
C GLU A 130 19.65 -13.00 10.98
N GLY A 131 18.84 -14.07 11.01
CA GLY A 131 19.20 -15.32 11.72
C GLY A 131 19.09 -15.26 13.25
N GLY A 132 18.82 -14.10 13.85
CA GLY A 132 18.61 -13.97 15.30
C GLY A 132 17.31 -14.65 15.78
N VAL A 133 17.13 -14.76 17.11
CA VAL A 133 15.95 -15.38 17.71
C VAL A 133 14.66 -14.68 17.28
N ALA A 134 14.65 -13.34 17.26
CA ALA A 134 13.49 -12.57 16.81
C ALA A 134 13.13 -12.86 15.34
N ALA A 135 14.12 -12.99 14.45
CA ALA A 135 13.91 -13.34 13.06
C ALA A 135 13.28 -14.72 12.90
N ARG A 136 13.78 -15.72 13.64
CA ARG A 136 13.24 -17.10 13.64
C ARG A 136 11.82 -17.15 14.18
N LEU A 137 11.53 -16.42 15.25
CA LEU A 137 10.18 -16.34 15.82
C LEU A 137 9.19 -15.68 14.85
N LEU A 138 9.55 -14.55 14.25
CA LEU A 138 8.69 -13.88 13.27
C LEU A 138 8.45 -14.77 12.05
N TRP A 139 9.50 -15.40 11.54
CA TRP A 139 9.36 -16.35 10.42
C TRP A 139 8.43 -17.50 10.78
N GLY A 140 8.62 -18.12 11.96
CA GLY A 140 7.79 -19.24 12.43
C GLY A 140 6.32 -18.85 12.62
N LEU A 141 6.04 -17.69 13.19
CA LEU A 141 4.69 -17.17 13.35
C LEU A 141 4.02 -16.94 11.98
N GLU A 142 4.72 -16.30 11.05
CA GLU A 142 4.16 -16.03 9.72
C GLU A 142 4.01 -17.30 8.89
N TYR A 143 4.95 -18.26 9.02
CA TYR A 143 4.85 -19.59 8.44
C TYR A 143 3.59 -20.34 8.92
N LEU A 144 3.30 -20.34 10.22
CA LEU A 144 2.11 -20.95 10.79
C LEU A 144 0.83 -20.25 10.32
N ALA A 145 0.83 -18.91 10.32
CA ALA A 145 -0.31 -18.14 9.83
C ALA A 145 -0.62 -18.45 8.35
N CYS A 146 0.42 -18.58 7.53
CA CYS A 146 0.27 -19.02 6.14
C CYS A 146 -0.37 -20.41 6.01
N ARG A 147 -0.13 -21.33 6.95
CA ARG A 147 -0.76 -22.66 6.97
C ARG A 147 -2.23 -22.60 7.39
N MET A 148 -2.57 -21.73 8.32
CA MET A 148 -3.93 -21.54 8.84
C MET A 148 -4.90 -20.93 7.83
N ALA A 149 -4.42 -19.99 6.99
CA ALA A 149 -5.22 -19.43 5.92
C ALA A 149 -5.48 -20.49 4.84
N ASP A 150 -6.68 -20.50 4.27
CA ASP A 150 -7.02 -21.34 3.12
C ASP A 150 -6.59 -20.67 1.82
N CYS A 151 -6.62 -19.33 1.75
CA CYS A 151 -6.13 -18.50 0.66
C CYS A 151 -5.36 -17.31 1.21
N ILE A 152 -4.26 -16.96 0.56
CA ILE A 152 -3.45 -15.80 0.87
C ILE A 152 -3.54 -14.84 -0.30
N VAL A 153 -3.89 -13.59 -0.03
CA VAL A 153 -3.94 -12.52 -1.04
C VAL A 153 -2.78 -11.57 -0.84
N LEU A 154 -2.02 -11.33 -1.90
CA LEU A 154 -0.90 -10.41 -1.94
C LEU A 154 -1.11 -9.35 -3.02
N ASP A 155 -0.30 -8.30 -3.01
CA ASP A 155 -0.45 -7.14 -3.87
C ASP A 155 0.22 -7.27 -5.25
N THR A 156 1.27 -8.09 -5.36
CA THR A 156 2.03 -8.30 -6.61
C THR A 156 2.45 -9.76 -6.77
N ARG A 157 2.76 -10.16 -8.01
CA ARG A 157 3.31 -11.48 -8.30
C ARG A 157 4.69 -11.64 -7.67
N ALA A 158 5.55 -10.64 -7.78
CA ALA A 158 6.88 -10.66 -7.16
C ALA A 158 6.83 -10.87 -5.64
N HIS A 159 5.80 -10.33 -4.98
CA HIS A 159 5.57 -10.55 -3.55
C HIS A 159 5.00 -11.95 -3.27
N ALA A 160 4.11 -12.44 -4.14
CA ALA A 160 3.58 -13.80 -4.07
C ALA A 160 4.68 -14.87 -4.19
N ASP A 161 5.60 -14.68 -5.13
CA ASP A 161 6.76 -15.56 -5.32
C ASP A 161 7.69 -15.56 -4.10
N TYR A 162 7.91 -14.38 -3.49
CA TYR A 162 8.64 -14.27 -2.23
C TYR A 162 7.97 -15.08 -1.10
N PHE A 163 6.64 -14.95 -0.93
CA PHE A 163 5.89 -15.72 0.08
C PHE A 163 5.97 -17.22 -0.19
N ALA A 164 5.78 -17.64 -1.44
CA ALA A 164 5.84 -19.04 -1.82
C ALA A 164 7.20 -19.67 -1.48
N GLN A 165 8.30 -18.98 -1.80
CA GLN A 165 9.66 -19.44 -1.52
C GLN A 165 9.99 -19.38 -0.02
N THR A 166 9.73 -18.24 0.64
CA THR A 166 10.10 -18.01 2.04
C THR A 166 9.35 -18.93 2.99
N PHE A 167 8.05 -19.10 2.77
CA PHE A 167 7.17 -19.90 3.65
C PHE A 167 6.82 -21.27 3.07
N ARG A 168 7.46 -21.68 1.97
CA ARG A 168 7.27 -22.99 1.31
C ARG A 168 5.80 -23.30 1.05
N LEU A 169 5.12 -22.38 0.35
CA LEU A 169 3.70 -22.48 0.07
C LEU A 169 3.46 -22.96 -1.36
N PRO A 170 2.43 -23.77 -1.59
CA PRO A 170 2.02 -24.15 -2.92
C PRO A 170 1.42 -22.92 -3.64
N PRO A 171 1.76 -22.71 -4.94
CA PRO A 171 1.36 -21.49 -5.68
C PRO A 171 -0.15 -21.28 -5.75
N GLU A 172 -0.94 -22.33 -5.79
CA GLU A 172 -2.40 -22.26 -5.85
C GLU A 172 -3.03 -21.64 -4.60
N LYS A 173 -2.33 -21.66 -3.47
CA LYS A 173 -2.76 -21.06 -2.20
C LYS A 173 -2.65 -19.54 -2.21
N ILE A 174 -1.81 -18.99 -3.10
CA ILE A 174 -1.53 -17.56 -3.17
C ILE A 174 -2.25 -16.94 -4.38
N LYS A 175 -2.90 -15.82 -4.16
CA LYS A 175 -3.56 -15.03 -5.20
C LYS A 175 -3.06 -13.59 -5.16
N VAL A 176 -3.09 -12.93 -6.32
CA VAL A 176 -2.62 -11.56 -6.46
C VAL A 176 -3.80 -10.65 -6.78
N ILE A 177 -3.93 -9.59 -5.97
CA ILE A 177 -4.86 -8.48 -6.21
C ILE A 177 -4.13 -7.20 -5.86
N HIS A 178 -3.94 -6.32 -6.83
CA HIS A 178 -3.27 -5.04 -6.62
C HIS A 178 -3.98 -4.19 -5.56
N VAL A 179 -3.28 -3.18 -5.03
CA VAL A 179 -3.84 -2.32 -3.96
C VAL A 179 -4.98 -1.46 -4.48
N GLY A 180 -4.78 -0.81 -5.63
CA GLY A 180 -5.74 0.12 -6.21
C GLY A 180 -5.71 1.52 -5.63
N ALA A 181 -6.70 2.33 -6.03
CA ALA A 181 -6.86 3.70 -5.61
C ALA A 181 -8.31 3.99 -5.17
N GLU A 182 -8.47 5.06 -4.39
CA GLU A 182 -9.77 5.62 -3.96
C GLU A 182 -10.12 6.83 -4.86
N PRO A 183 -10.91 6.65 -5.94
CA PRO A 183 -11.22 7.75 -6.88
C PRO A 183 -11.95 8.93 -6.24
N SER A 184 -12.67 8.70 -5.13
CA SER A 184 -13.33 9.75 -4.36
C SER A 184 -12.35 10.68 -3.64
N VAL A 185 -11.16 10.19 -3.30
CA VAL A 185 -10.10 10.97 -2.65
C VAL A 185 -9.09 11.48 -3.68
N PHE A 186 -8.81 10.66 -4.69
CA PHE A 186 -7.87 10.97 -5.78
C PHE A 186 -8.59 10.95 -7.13
N PRO A 187 -9.51 11.91 -7.39
CA PRO A 187 -10.18 12.05 -8.68
C PRO A 187 -9.18 12.42 -9.77
N LEU A 188 -9.58 12.26 -11.03
CA LEU A 188 -8.77 12.75 -12.15
C LEU A 188 -8.49 14.25 -11.98
N THR A 189 -7.27 14.66 -12.26
CA THR A 189 -6.91 16.09 -12.37
C THR A 189 -7.66 16.70 -13.57
N THR A 190 -8.21 17.90 -13.40
CA THR A 190 -8.86 18.66 -14.48
C THR A 190 -7.91 19.70 -15.04
N ALA A 191 -8.20 20.20 -16.23
CA ALA A 191 -7.40 21.27 -16.86
C ALA A 191 -7.33 22.54 -15.99
N GLU A 192 -8.40 22.86 -15.25
CA GLU A 192 -8.47 24.00 -14.33
C GLU A 192 -7.44 23.94 -13.18
N HIS A 193 -7.02 22.72 -12.82
CA HIS A 193 -6.00 22.49 -11.78
C HIS A 193 -4.61 22.24 -12.36
N PHE A 194 -4.46 22.41 -13.67
CA PHE A 194 -3.15 22.29 -14.31
C PHE A 194 -2.27 23.46 -13.86
N ASN A 195 -1.06 23.13 -13.41
CA ASN A 195 -0.10 24.13 -12.97
C ASN A 195 0.51 24.85 -14.19
N ASP A 196 0.04 26.05 -14.48
CA ASP A 196 0.50 26.92 -15.57
C ASP A 196 1.55 27.95 -15.06
N THR A 197 2.15 27.71 -13.88
CA THR A 197 3.18 28.59 -13.35
C THR A 197 4.53 28.31 -14.03
N GLU A 198 5.43 29.32 -14.02
CA GLU A 198 6.81 29.18 -14.55
C GLU A 198 7.65 28.16 -13.76
N GLU A 199 7.22 27.79 -12.54
CA GLU A 199 7.93 26.90 -11.64
C GLU A 199 7.52 25.44 -11.86
N PHE A 200 8.50 24.59 -12.21
CA PHE A 200 8.27 23.15 -12.41
C PHE A 200 8.32 22.40 -11.08
N ILE A 201 7.18 21.88 -10.63
CA ILE A 201 7.01 21.21 -9.33
C ILE A 201 7.20 19.69 -9.44
N VAL A 202 8.21 19.19 -8.72
CA VAL A 202 8.50 17.76 -8.52
C VAL A 202 8.01 17.36 -7.13
N LEU A 203 6.95 16.54 -7.05
CA LEU A 203 6.30 16.17 -5.79
C LEU A 203 6.71 14.78 -5.32
N PHE A 204 7.18 14.68 -4.09
CA PHE A 204 7.26 13.43 -3.33
C PHE A 204 6.42 13.53 -2.06
N TYR A 205 5.68 12.47 -1.71
CA TYR A 205 4.98 12.37 -0.44
C TYR A 205 5.06 10.96 0.15
N GLY A 206 5.17 10.86 1.47
CA GLY A 206 5.19 9.59 2.19
C GLY A 206 6.13 9.53 3.38
N THR A 207 6.15 8.40 4.08
CA THR A 207 7.03 8.17 5.23
C THR A 207 8.47 7.98 4.77
N PHE A 208 9.46 8.60 5.45
CA PHE A 208 10.88 8.46 5.11
C PHE A 208 11.45 7.15 5.66
N ILE A 209 11.16 6.06 4.97
CA ILE A 209 11.63 4.69 5.23
C ILE A 209 12.56 4.22 4.10
N PRO A 210 13.40 3.20 4.31
CA PRO A 210 14.37 2.74 3.31
C PRO A 210 13.74 2.44 1.94
N LEU A 211 12.60 1.77 1.91
CA LEU A 211 11.83 1.47 0.70
C LEU A 211 11.58 2.70 -0.19
N HIS A 212 11.33 3.87 0.41
CA HIS A 212 11.00 5.08 -0.35
C HIS A 212 12.20 5.73 -1.02
N GLY A 213 13.43 5.51 -0.53
CA GLY A 213 14.63 6.04 -1.15
C GLY A 213 14.74 7.58 -1.10
N ILE A 214 14.37 8.20 0.03
CA ILE A 214 14.42 9.66 0.20
C ILE A 214 15.82 10.22 -0.07
N ASP A 215 16.87 9.46 0.22
CA ASP A 215 18.26 9.85 -0.05
C ASP A 215 18.49 10.13 -1.54
N THR A 216 17.95 9.28 -2.42
CA THR A 216 18.04 9.45 -3.87
C THR A 216 17.35 10.73 -4.33
N ILE A 217 16.20 11.06 -3.71
CA ILE A 217 15.44 12.29 -4.02
C ILE A 217 16.23 13.53 -3.60
N LEU A 218 16.82 13.51 -2.40
CA LEU A 218 17.64 14.62 -1.91
C LEU A 218 18.91 14.81 -2.74
N ASP A 219 19.59 13.72 -3.11
CA ASP A 219 20.76 13.78 -3.98
C ASP A 219 20.39 14.31 -5.38
N ALA A 220 19.23 13.93 -5.92
CA ALA A 220 18.73 14.46 -7.18
C ALA A 220 18.39 15.97 -7.09
N ALA A 221 17.75 16.39 -6.01
CA ALA A 221 17.44 17.81 -5.79
C ALA A 221 18.71 18.66 -5.69
N ARG A 222 19.77 18.13 -5.07
CA ARG A 222 21.11 18.77 -5.03
C ARG A 222 21.75 18.83 -6.41
N LEU A 223 21.73 17.75 -7.18
CA LEU A 223 22.27 17.73 -8.56
C LEU A 223 21.51 18.66 -9.50
N ALA A 224 20.27 18.96 -9.18
CA ALA A 224 19.40 19.87 -9.94
C ALA A 224 19.45 21.33 -9.43
N GLU A 225 20.40 21.67 -8.55
CA GLU A 225 20.57 23.04 -8.06
C GLU A 225 20.84 23.99 -9.25
N GLY A 226 20.14 25.12 -9.29
CA GLY A 226 20.20 26.08 -10.39
C GLY A 226 19.22 25.82 -11.55
N LEU A 227 18.53 24.68 -11.57
CA LEU A 227 17.42 24.46 -12.50
C LEU A 227 16.12 25.07 -11.95
N PRO A 228 15.17 25.48 -12.82
CA PRO A 228 13.92 26.10 -12.42
C PRO A 228 12.92 25.05 -11.88
N TRP A 229 13.35 24.22 -10.94
CA TRP A 229 12.55 23.16 -10.35
C TRP A 229 12.37 23.36 -8.87
N LYS A 230 11.16 23.10 -8.40
CA LYS A 230 10.81 23.05 -6.99
C LYS A 230 10.51 21.64 -6.56
N TRP A 231 11.29 21.13 -5.62
CA TRP A 231 11.10 19.82 -5.02
C TRP A 231 10.21 19.96 -3.78
N VAL A 232 8.94 19.57 -3.88
CA VAL A 232 8.02 19.56 -2.75
C VAL A 232 8.08 18.17 -2.12
N ILE A 233 8.53 18.09 -0.86
CA ILE A 233 8.71 16.84 -0.12
C ILE A 233 7.76 16.84 1.07
N ILE A 234 6.71 16.00 1.02
CA ILE A 234 5.71 15.91 2.07
C ILE A 234 5.92 14.62 2.87
N GLY A 235 6.14 14.74 4.19
CA GLY A 235 6.25 13.60 5.08
C GLY A 235 7.34 13.71 6.12
N LYS A 236 7.45 12.65 6.92
CA LYS A 236 8.44 12.50 7.99
C LYS A 236 8.77 11.03 8.23
N GLY A 237 9.85 10.73 8.94
CA GLY A 237 10.21 9.35 9.27
C GLY A 237 11.63 9.17 9.80
N GLN A 238 12.20 8.01 9.59
CA GLN A 238 13.51 7.62 10.14
C GLN A 238 14.67 8.49 9.62
N LYS A 239 14.50 9.16 8.49
CA LYS A 239 15.55 9.95 7.82
C LYS A 239 15.32 11.47 7.87
N ASP A 240 14.49 11.96 8.78
CA ASP A 240 14.24 13.40 8.99
C ASP A 240 15.53 14.20 9.24
N GLY A 241 16.48 13.61 9.98
CA GLY A 241 17.75 14.26 10.29
C GLY A 241 18.57 14.62 9.06
N ARG A 242 18.57 13.77 8.01
CA ARG A 242 19.25 14.06 6.76
C ARG A 242 18.60 15.21 6.02
N LEU A 243 17.27 15.22 5.92
CA LEU A 243 16.55 16.31 5.26
C LEU A 243 16.79 17.66 5.99
N ARG A 244 16.78 17.67 7.33
CA ARG A 244 17.11 18.87 8.13
C ARG A 244 18.53 19.36 7.86
N ALA A 245 19.49 18.45 7.78
CA ALA A 245 20.87 18.80 7.48
C ALA A 245 21.02 19.36 6.06
N GLU A 246 20.33 18.79 5.08
CA GLU A 246 20.31 19.26 3.69
C GLU A 246 19.73 20.68 3.60
N LEU A 247 18.58 20.94 4.22
CA LEU A 247 17.94 22.25 4.27
C LEU A 247 18.80 23.32 4.98
N ALA A 248 19.54 22.91 6.01
CA ALA A 248 20.44 23.81 6.74
C ALA A 248 21.72 24.14 5.95
N ALA A 249 22.22 23.19 5.16
CA ALA A 249 23.42 23.36 4.35
C ALA A 249 23.18 24.18 3.08
N HIS A 250 21.98 24.09 2.51
CA HIS A 250 21.61 24.70 1.25
C HIS A 250 20.56 25.80 1.48
N GLN A 251 21.01 27.05 1.65
CA GLN A 251 20.14 28.24 1.81
C GLN A 251 19.32 28.57 0.55
N ARG A 252 19.51 27.85 -0.54
CA ARG A 252 18.83 28.07 -1.83
C ARG A 252 17.60 27.17 -1.93
N GLY A 253 16.46 27.82 -1.96
CA GLY A 253 15.11 27.31 -1.78
C GLY A 253 14.52 26.44 -2.88
N ASN A 254 15.25 25.50 -3.51
CA ASN A 254 14.64 24.56 -4.44
C ASN A 254 13.93 23.38 -3.77
N ILE A 255 14.05 23.20 -2.43
CA ILE A 255 13.36 22.18 -1.66
C ILE A 255 12.38 22.83 -0.68
N GLU A 256 11.12 22.48 -0.80
CA GLU A 256 10.07 22.78 0.19
C GLU A 256 9.73 21.50 0.96
N TRP A 257 9.95 21.51 2.28
CA TRP A 257 9.59 20.39 3.14
C TRP A 257 8.36 20.69 3.98
N ILE A 258 7.35 19.81 3.85
CA ILE A 258 6.11 19.85 4.60
C ILE A 258 6.03 18.58 5.44
N PRO A 259 6.20 18.65 6.78
CA PRO A 259 6.27 17.44 7.63
C PRO A 259 5.00 16.62 7.63
N TRP A 260 3.85 17.24 7.39
CA TRP A 260 2.55 16.57 7.41
C TRP A 260 1.48 17.38 6.68
N VAL A 261 0.62 16.68 5.96
CA VAL A 261 -0.67 17.20 5.44
C VAL A 261 -1.74 16.14 5.67
N ASP A 262 -2.99 16.52 5.69
CA ASP A 262 -4.11 15.60 5.78
C ASP A 262 -4.21 14.76 4.49
N TYR A 263 -4.71 13.52 4.62
CA TYR A 263 -4.77 12.58 3.50
C TYR A 263 -5.56 13.11 2.30
N SER A 264 -6.64 13.83 2.56
CA SER A 264 -7.46 14.50 1.53
C SER A 264 -6.73 15.65 0.81
N GLU A 265 -5.82 16.34 1.51
CA GLU A 265 -5.07 17.46 0.93
C GLU A 265 -3.99 16.99 -0.03
N LEU A 266 -3.52 15.74 0.08
CA LEU A 266 -2.56 15.17 -0.86
C LEU A 266 -3.04 15.26 -2.32
N SER A 267 -4.34 15.14 -2.54
CA SER A 267 -4.94 15.27 -3.88
C SER A 267 -4.67 16.66 -4.48
N LEU A 268 -4.79 17.73 -3.69
CA LEU A 268 -4.53 19.10 -4.13
C LEU A 268 -3.05 19.35 -4.42
N TRP A 269 -2.15 18.77 -3.59
CA TRP A 269 -0.72 18.84 -3.85
C TRP A 269 -0.34 18.13 -5.16
N MET A 270 -0.98 17.00 -5.43
CA MET A 270 -0.78 16.26 -6.68
C MET A 270 -1.30 17.07 -7.89
N ASP A 271 -2.40 17.79 -7.75
CA ASP A 271 -2.92 18.66 -8.82
C ASP A 271 -1.92 19.75 -9.21
N ARG A 272 -1.26 20.36 -8.24
CA ARG A 272 -0.23 21.39 -8.46
C ARG A 272 1.08 20.84 -9.02
N ALA A 273 1.37 19.54 -8.84
CA ALA A 273 2.62 18.95 -9.29
C ALA A 273 2.65 18.75 -10.82
N ASN A 274 3.79 19.03 -11.45
CA ASN A 274 4.03 18.70 -12.85
C ASN A 274 4.45 17.25 -13.01
N VAL A 275 5.17 16.70 -12.02
CA VAL A 275 5.52 15.27 -11.95
C VAL A 275 5.48 14.77 -10.52
N CYS A 276 4.97 13.57 -10.32
CA CYS A 276 4.90 12.90 -9.04
C CYS A 276 5.91 11.76 -8.95
N LEU A 277 6.54 11.61 -7.79
CA LEU A 277 7.57 10.61 -7.53
C LEU A 277 7.01 9.39 -6.80
N GLY A 278 7.37 8.20 -7.28
CA GLY A 278 7.09 6.92 -6.63
C GLY A 278 8.08 6.60 -5.51
N ILE A 279 8.84 5.51 -5.68
CA ILE A 279 9.89 5.07 -4.74
C ILE A 279 11.20 4.80 -5.47
N PHE A 280 12.32 4.88 -4.73
CA PHE A 280 13.67 4.73 -5.29
C PHE A 280 14.60 3.88 -4.42
N GLY A 281 14.11 3.30 -3.32
CA GLY A 281 14.92 2.45 -2.46
C GLY A 281 15.45 1.20 -3.20
N ASP A 282 16.60 0.70 -2.80
CA ASP A 282 17.29 -0.47 -3.37
C ASP A 282 17.00 -1.79 -2.64
N THR A 283 16.12 -1.74 -1.62
CA THR A 283 15.80 -2.94 -0.82
C THR A 283 15.05 -4.00 -1.65
N GLY A 284 15.22 -5.27 -1.25
CA GLY A 284 14.47 -6.37 -1.86
C GLY A 284 12.95 -6.18 -1.75
N LYS A 285 12.46 -5.59 -0.66
CA LYS A 285 11.04 -5.24 -0.52
C LYS A 285 10.59 -4.21 -1.54
N ALA A 286 11.41 -3.16 -1.78
CA ALA A 286 11.10 -2.16 -2.78
C ALA A 286 11.02 -2.74 -4.21
N ALA A 287 11.68 -3.87 -4.48
CA ALA A 287 11.58 -4.58 -5.75
C ALA A 287 10.27 -5.38 -5.90
N ARG A 288 9.64 -5.76 -4.78
CA ARG A 288 8.50 -6.69 -4.75
C ARG A 288 7.13 -6.03 -4.58
N VAL A 289 7.07 -4.74 -4.24
CA VAL A 289 5.79 -4.06 -3.96
C VAL A 289 5.57 -2.85 -4.87
N ILE A 290 4.31 -2.52 -5.11
CA ILE A 290 3.88 -1.25 -5.70
C ILE A 290 3.27 -0.42 -4.57
N PRO A 291 3.88 0.69 -4.15
CA PRO A 291 3.37 1.47 -3.02
C PRO A 291 2.08 2.21 -3.37
N ASN A 292 1.25 2.46 -2.36
CA ASN A 292 -0.07 3.12 -2.51
C ASN A 292 0.01 4.41 -3.32
N LYS A 293 1.07 5.21 -3.14
CA LYS A 293 1.24 6.48 -3.87
C LYS A 293 1.27 6.31 -5.39
N VAL A 294 1.80 5.19 -5.90
CA VAL A 294 1.79 4.91 -7.34
C VAL A 294 0.35 4.80 -7.83
N PHE A 295 -0.49 4.02 -7.16
CA PHE A 295 -1.91 3.90 -7.52
C PHE A 295 -2.65 5.24 -7.43
N GLN A 296 -2.34 6.07 -6.44
CA GLN A 296 -2.92 7.40 -6.29
C GLN A 296 -2.52 8.34 -7.43
N ILE A 297 -1.24 8.34 -7.84
CA ILE A 297 -0.72 9.10 -8.97
C ILE A 297 -1.40 8.67 -10.27
N LEU A 298 -1.53 7.36 -10.49
CA LEU A 298 -2.22 6.80 -11.65
C LEU A 298 -3.70 7.19 -11.67
N SER A 299 -4.38 7.19 -10.50
CA SER A 299 -5.78 7.62 -10.38
C SER A 299 -5.98 9.08 -10.76
N LYS A 300 -5.02 9.94 -10.38
CA LYS A 300 -5.01 11.37 -10.72
C LYS A 300 -4.67 11.65 -12.20
N GLY A 301 -4.15 10.66 -12.94
CA GLY A 301 -3.68 10.84 -14.31
C GLY A 301 -2.39 11.66 -14.41
N LYS A 302 -1.59 11.77 -13.34
CA LYS A 302 -0.37 12.59 -13.29
C LYS A 302 0.86 11.83 -13.81
N PRO A 303 1.86 12.51 -14.39
CA PRO A 303 3.14 11.89 -14.73
C PRO A 303 3.82 11.27 -13.51
N LEU A 304 4.36 10.07 -13.68
CA LEU A 304 5.03 9.28 -12.65
C LEU A 304 6.48 8.99 -13.02
N ILE A 305 7.40 9.25 -12.08
CA ILE A 305 8.76 8.72 -12.12
C ILE A 305 8.92 7.79 -10.91
N THR A 306 9.34 6.54 -11.12
CA THR A 306 9.57 5.58 -10.05
C THR A 306 10.70 4.63 -10.41
N ARG A 307 11.19 3.88 -9.43
CA ARG A 307 12.18 2.84 -9.71
C ARG A 307 11.63 1.77 -10.63
N ASP A 308 12.48 1.24 -11.48
CA ASP A 308 12.23 0.00 -12.20
C ASP A 308 12.29 -1.19 -11.24
N SER A 309 11.31 -2.08 -11.33
CA SER A 309 11.27 -3.30 -10.51
C SER A 309 10.34 -4.34 -11.12
N PRO A 310 10.54 -5.64 -10.80
CA PRO A 310 9.62 -6.70 -11.21
C PRO A 310 8.17 -6.38 -10.87
N ALA A 311 7.91 -5.90 -9.64
CA ALA A 311 6.55 -5.55 -9.20
C ALA A 311 5.92 -4.42 -10.04
N VAL A 312 6.65 -3.33 -10.27
CA VAL A 312 6.13 -2.19 -11.04
C VAL A 312 5.84 -2.60 -12.47
N ARG A 313 6.67 -3.45 -13.08
CA ARG A 313 6.48 -3.96 -14.46
C ARG A 313 5.29 -4.91 -14.61
N GLU A 314 4.68 -5.39 -13.52
CA GLU A 314 3.41 -6.13 -13.58
C GLU A 314 2.22 -5.24 -14.00
N LEU A 315 2.31 -3.95 -13.70
CA LEU A 315 1.23 -2.99 -13.91
C LEU A 315 1.59 -1.91 -14.94
N LEU A 316 2.85 -1.51 -15.03
CA LEU A 316 3.32 -0.36 -15.78
C LEU A 316 4.41 -0.74 -16.79
N SER A 317 4.36 -0.06 -17.92
CA SER A 317 5.45 0.03 -18.90
C SER A 317 5.83 1.49 -19.11
N GLU A 318 7.05 1.73 -19.58
CA GLU A 318 7.49 3.09 -19.94
C GLU A 318 6.63 3.65 -21.06
N ASN A 319 6.23 4.89 -20.88
CA ASN A 319 5.46 5.67 -21.84
C ASN A 319 5.55 7.16 -21.49
N GLU A 320 4.82 8.01 -22.18
CA GLU A 320 4.80 9.45 -21.91
C GLU A 320 4.39 9.79 -20.47
N GLY A 321 3.54 9.00 -19.84
CA GLY A 321 3.09 9.19 -18.46
C GLY A 321 4.00 8.54 -17.41
N VAL A 322 4.86 7.57 -17.78
CA VAL A 322 5.69 6.78 -16.85
C VAL A 322 7.14 6.75 -17.25
N VAL A 323 8.03 7.08 -16.32
CA VAL A 323 9.48 6.84 -16.46
C VAL A 323 9.94 5.89 -15.36
N LEU A 324 10.58 4.81 -15.77
CA LEU A 324 11.19 3.83 -14.86
C LEU A 324 12.70 4.05 -14.84
N ILE A 325 13.26 4.23 -13.63
CA ILE A 325 14.71 4.47 -13.46
C ILE A 325 15.35 3.38 -12.60
N PRO A 326 16.67 3.16 -12.71
CA PRO A 326 17.37 2.26 -11.80
C PRO A 326 17.17 2.67 -10.33
N PRO A 327 17.13 1.70 -9.38
CA PRO A 327 17.05 2.01 -7.96
C PRO A 327 18.27 2.80 -7.49
N ALA A 328 18.06 3.70 -6.53
CA ALA A 328 19.10 4.53 -5.90
C ALA A 328 19.95 5.37 -6.88
N ASP A 329 19.43 5.68 -8.07
CA ASP A 329 20.12 6.48 -9.08
C ASP A 329 19.57 7.91 -9.15
N ALA A 330 20.25 8.84 -8.46
CA ALA A 330 19.87 10.26 -8.45
C ALA A 330 20.09 10.94 -9.80
N LYS A 331 21.11 10.55 -10.59
CA LYS A 331 21.37 11.11 -11.90
C LYS A 331 20.28 10.73 -12.89
N ALA A 332 19.89 9.46 -12.90
CA ALA A 332 18.77 8.98 -13.70
C ALA A 332 17.45 9.68 -13.32
N LEU A 333 17.26 10.01 -12.03
CA LEU A 333 16.09 10.80 -11.59
C LEU A 333 16.10 12.21 -12.18
N VAL A 334 17.23 12.91 -12.15
CA VAL A 334 17.38 14.24 -12.76
C VAL A 334 17.09 14.19 -14.26
N GLU A 335 17.65 13.23 -15.00
CA GLU A 335 17.38 13.10 -16.45
C GLU A 335 15.92 12.77 -16.74
N ALA A 336 15.28 11.95 -15.91
CA ALA A 336 13.84 11.64 -16.01
C ALA A 336 12.98 12.89 -15.78
N VAL A 337 13.33 13.77 -14.84
CA VAL A 337 12.64 15.04 -14.60
C VAL A 337 12.81 15.99 -15.78
N LYS A 338 14.04 16.12 -16.36
CA LYS A 338 14.30 16.91 -17.56
C LYS A 338 13.42 16.45 -18.73
N LYS A 339 13.34 15.15 -18.96
CA LYS A 339 12.46 14.55 -19.98
C LYS A 339 11.00 14.95 -19.75
N LYS A 340 10.52 14.98 -18.52
CA LYS A 340 9.15 15.40 -18.21
C LYS A 340 8.95 16.90 -18.38
N GLN A 341 9.92 17.70 -18.03
CA GLN A 341 9.87 19.14 -18.22
C GLN A 341 9.75 19.52 -19.70
N SER A 342 10.37 18.81 -20.62
CA SER A 342 10.26 19.09 -22.06
C SER A 342 8.85 18.87 -22.63
N LEU A 343 7.99 18.08 -21.92
CA LEU A 343 6.65 17.70 -22.35
C LEU A 343 5.52 18.42 -21.58
N TRP A 344 5.82 19.28 -20.60
CA TRP A 344 4.85 19.76 -19.61
C TRP A 344 3.96 20.94 -20.03
N LYS A 345 4.22 21.58 -21.14
CA LYS A 345 3.53 22.82 -21.55
C LYS A 345 2.04 22.66 -21.87
N GLU A 346 1.58 21.41 -22.02
CA GLU A 346 0.19 21.10 -22.31
C GLU A 346 -0.40 20.17 -21.24
N PHE A 347 -1.68 20.36 -20.94
CA PHE A 347 -2.41 19.46 -20.05
C PHE A 347 -2.67 18.11 -20.72
N HIS A 348 -2.10 17.05 -20.15
CA HIS A 348 -2.32 15.69 -20.58
C HIS A 348 -2.78 14.81 -19.42
N LEU A 349 -3.81 13.98 -19.69
CA LEU A 349 -4.22 12.90 -18.81
C LEU A 349 -3.55 11.59 -19.20
N TYR A 350 -2.76 11.07 -18.30
CA TYR A 350 -2.06 9.80 -18.50
C TYR A 350 -2.84 8.62 -17.90
N HIS A 351 -2.41 7.40 -18.21
CA HIS A 351 -2.80 6.16 -17.52
C HIS A 351 -4.26 5.68 -17.71
N LYS A 352 -5.00 6.12 -18.71
CA LYS A 352 -6.42 5.76 -18.90
C LYS A 352 -6.69 4.26 -18.76
N VAL A 353 -5.94 3.40 -19.47
CA VAL A 353 -6.13 1.94 -19.48
C VAL A 353 -5.77 1.30 -18.13
N VAL A 354 -4.67 1.75 -17.52
CA VAL A 354 -4.22 1.22 -16.21
C VAL A 354 -5.17 1.65 -15.11
N ARG A 355 -5.69 2.88 -15.20
CA ARG A 355 -6.63 3.42 -14.23
C ARG A 355 -7.86 2.54 -14.03
N GLU A 356 -8.44 2.00 -15.10
CA GLU A 356 -9.58 1.09 -15.00
C GLU A 356 -9.27 -0.17 -14.18
N LYS A 357 -8.03 -0.68 -14.29
CA LYS A 357 -7.57 -1.89 -13.61
C LYS A 357 -7.26 -1.68 -12.12
N ILE A 358 -7.21 -0.45 -11.65
CA ILE A 358 -6.92 -0.11 -10.25
C ILE A 358 -8.15 0.44 -9.51
N LEU A 359 -9.30 0.53 -10.17
CA LEU A 359 -10.56 0.93 -9.56
C LEU A 359 -11.11 -0.14 -8.62
N PRO A 360 -11.81 0.25 -7.55
CA PRO A 360 -12.41 -0.68 -6.59
C PRO A 360 -13.29 -1.75 -7.26
N GLU A 361 -14.11 -1.38 -8.24
CA GLU A 361 -15.01 -2.29 -8.95
C GLU A 361 -14.27 -3.41 -9.66
N TYR A 362 -13.19 -3.09 -10.36
CA TYR A 362 -12.36 -4.08 -11.05
C TYR A 362 -11.67 -5.03 -10.07
N LEU A 363 -11.07 -4.49 -9.02
CA LEU A 363 -10.38 -5.27 -7.99
C LEU A 363 -11.37 -6.12 -7.19
N GLY A 364 -12.55 -5.59 -6.90
CA GLY A 364 -13.64 -6.32 -6.26
C GLY A 364 -14.14 -7.49 -7.11
N LYS A 365 -14.23 -7.32 -8.44
CA LYS A 365 -14.55 -8.41 -9.37
C LYS A 365 -13.49 -9.51 -9.36
N GLN A 366 -12.21 -9.14 -9.33
CA GLN A 366 -11.11 -10.12 -9.18
C GLN A 366 -11.22 -10.88 -7.87
N PHE A 367 -11.52 -10.18 -6.76
CA PHE A 367 -11.67 -10.81 -5.46
C PHE A 367 -12.91 -11.72 -5.40
N LEU A 368 -14.03 -11.29 -5.99
CA LEU A 368 -15.24 -12.11 -6.11
C LEU A 368 -14.97 -13.42 -6.86
N ASN A 369 -14.30 -13.35 -8.01
CA ASN A 369 -13.91 -14.52 -8.79
C ASN A 369 -13.05 -15.50 -7.96
N LEU A 370 -12.11 -14.98 -7.17
CA LEU A 370 -11.29 -15.78 -6.26
C LEU A 370 -12.14 -16.55 -5.25
N LEU A 371 -13.20 -15.94 -4.72
CA LEU A 371 -14.10 -16.56 -3.75
C LEU A 371 -14.99 -17.64 -4.39
N GLN A 372 -15.35 -17.49 -5.66
CA GLN A 372 -16.22 -18.41 -6.40
C GLN A 372 -15.49 -19.69 -6.84
N ILE A 373 -14.26 -19.61 -7.32
CA ILE A 373 -13.46 -20.75 -7.80
C ILE A 373 -13.27 -21.83 -6.72
N ARG A 374 -13.40 -21.47 -5.44
CA ARG A 374 -13.25 -22.43 -4.32
C ARG A 374 -14.52 -23.20 -3.97
N LYS A 375 -15.63 -22.92 -4.63
CA LYS A 375 -16.89 -23.68 -4.47
C LYS A 375 -17.03 -24.82 -5.48
N SER A 376 -16.28 -24.79 -6.57
CA SER A 376 -16.15 -25.85 -7.56
C SER A 376 -15.01 -26.81 -7.20
#